data_baf1b2c2d6aa2d4e82028eeb7dceff95
#
_entry.id   baf1b2c2d6aa2d4e82028eeb7dceff95
#
_cell.length_a   1.000
_cell.length_b   1.000
_cell.length_c   1.000
_cell.angle_alpha   90.00
_cell.angle_beta   90.00
_cell.angle_gamma   90.00
#
_symmetry.space_group_name_H-M   'P 1'
#
loop_
_entity.id
_entity.type
_entity.pdbx_description
1 polymer ?
#
loop_
_entity_poly.entity_id
_entity_poly.type
_entity_poly.pdbx_seq_one_letter_code
_entity_poly.pdbx_strand_id
1 'polypeptide(L)'
;FSSDLRGHGFRIESLGGSELTKMNEEFEYTAYENDLPVRTFFIGPSNPNFRPLNRISPLLQMAIMQSEDGGFYYHQGFLPGAIQEALAYDLQVGRFARGGSTITMQLVKNVFLNRHKNIARKLEEALIVWLIENQHLTSKERMYEVYLNLVEWAPLVYGACEASHFYFEKEPSDLTVEEAIFLASIVPKPKHFRSSFNEDATLRDSQGGYFRLIAERLCAKGLLTEEEAAAVRPEITVKGKAREMILYPDSIR
;
A
#
# COMPACT_ATOMS: atom_id res chain seq x y z
N PHE A 1 38.36 12.50 6.80
CA PHE A 1 38.30 11.06 6.54
C PHE A 1 37.70 10.85 5.16
N SER A 2 38.52 10.88 4.16
CA SER A 2 38.20 10.52 2.79
C SER A 2 38.69 9.09 2.61
N SER A 3 37.85 8.11 2.86
CA SER A 3 38.10 6.74 2.45
C SER A 3 37.19 6.41 1.29
N ASP A 4 37.80 6.13 0.16
CA ASP A 4 37.21 5.62 -1.05
C ASP A 4 36.30 4.40 -0.80
N LEU A 5 35.01 4.64 -0.66
CA LEU A 5 33.98 3.67 -0.95
C LEU A 5 33.61 3.78 -2.45
N ARG A 6 34.63 3.65 -3.31
CA ARG A 6 34.47 3.52 -4.75
C ARG A 6 34.17 2.07 -5.11
N GLY A 7 32.93 1.75 -4.94
CA GLY A 7 32.39 0.48 -5.41
C GLY A 7 30.88 0.54 -5.35
N HIS A 8 30.21 1.02 -6.41
CA HIS A 8 28.77 1.24 -6.52
C HIS A 8 28.19 2.18 -5.46
N GLY A 9 28.54 3.45 -5.65
CA GLY A 9 28.46 4.51 -4.68
C GLY A 9 27.06 4.84 -4.24
N PHE A 10 26.95 4.88 -2.96
CA PHE A 10 26.00 5.67 -2.21
C PHE A 10 26.25 7.16 -2.58
N ARG A 11 25.49 7.70 -3.53
CA ARG A 11 25.54 9.13 -3.87
C ARG A 11 24.43 9.85 -3.14
N ILE A 12 24.66 10.24 -1.90
CA ILE A 12 23.83 11.25 -1.20
C ILE A 12 23.81 12.58 -1.98
N GLU A 13 24.87 12.88 -2.73
CA GLU A 13 24.95 14.08 -3.59
C GLU A 13 23.99 14.07 -4.80
N SER A 14 23.43 12.92 -5.17
CA SER A 14 22.46 12.84 -6.28
C SER A 14 20.99 12.93 -5.84
N LEU A 15 20.69 12.82 -4.55
CA LEU A 15 19.39 13.13 -3.99
C LEU A 15 19.36 14.63 -3.67
N GLY A 16 19.23 15.47 -4.72
CA GLY A 16 18.94 16.89 -4.54
C GLY A 16 17.69 17.04 -3.67
N GLY A 17 17.64 18.06 -2.81
CA GLY A 17 16.51 18.30 -1.92
C GLY A 17 15.14 18.31 -2.65
N SER A 18 15.09 18.64 -3.94
CA SER A 18 13.91 18.56 -4.80
C SER A 18 13.42 17.14 -5.07
N GLU A 19 14.28 16.12 -5.07
CA GLU A 19 13.86 14.73 -5.28
C GLU A 19 13.11 14.16 -4.05
N LEU A 20 13.57 14.46 -2.84
CA LEU A 20 12.94 13.99 -1.61
C LEU A 20 11.58 14.65 -1.34
N THR A 21 11.33 15.81 -1.92
CA THR A 21 10.07 16.55 -1.80
C THR A 21 9.09 16.32 -2.96
N LYS A 22 9.46 15.49 -3.95
CA LYS A 22 8.64 15.29 -5.15
C LYS A 22 7.22 14.82 -4.89
N MET A 23 6.98 14.14 -3.76
CA MET A 23 5.63 13.73 -3.37
C MET A 23 4.70 14.91 -3.02
N ASN A 24 5.24 16.11 -2.75
CA ASN A 24 4.41 17.28 -2.44
C ASN A 24 3.67 17.85 -3.65
N GLU A 25 4.14 17.51 -4.84
CA GLU A 25 3.57 17.93 -6.12
C GLU A 25 3.06 16.72 -6.90
N GLU A 26 2.51 16.98 -8.08
CA GLU A 26 2.23 15.93 -9.05
C GLU A 26 3.55 15.39 -9.61
N PHE A 27 3.67 14.08 -9.72
CA PHE A 27 4.85 13.44 -10.28
C PHE A 27 4.51 12.21 -11.11
N GLU A 28 5.38 11.88 -12.04
CA GLU A 28 5.28 10.64 -12.81
C GLU A 28 5.77 9.46 -11.98
N TYR A 29 5.00 8.40 -11.96
CA TYR A 29 5.32 7.13 -11.30
C TYR A 29 5.34 6.00 -12.32
N THR A 30 6.41 5.21 -12.30
CA THR A 30 6.52 3.98 -13.11
C THR A 30 6.47 2.76 -12.22
N ALA A 31 5.47 1.93 -12.44
CA ALA A 31 5.35 0.62 -11.84
C ALA A 31 6.21 -0.40 -12.59
N TYR A 32 6.83 -1.31 -11.83
CA TYR A 32 7.72 -2.32 -12.40
C TYR A 32 7.31 -3.73 -11.97
N GLU A 33 7.57 -4.69 -12.82
CA GLU A 33 7.46 -6.11 -12.53
C GLU A 33 8.69 -6.86 -13.03
N ASN A 34 9.35 -7.63 -12.15
CA ASN A 34 10.62 -8.31 -12.46
C ASN A 34 11.67 -7.38 -13.09
N ASP A 35 11.81 -6.18 -12.51
CA ASP A 35 12.70 -5.10 -12.95
C ASP A 35 12.37 -4.49 -14.34
N LEU A 36 11.27 -4.87 -14.96
CA LEU A 36 10.77 -4.29 -16.20
C LEU A 36 9.66 -3.27 -15.92
N PRO A 37 9.65 -2.11 -16.58
CA PRO A 37 8.57 -1.15 -16.45
C PRO A 37 7.30 -1.73 -17.09
N VAL A 38 6.19 -1.74 -16.34
CA VAL A 38 4.91 -2.30 -16.80
C VAL A 38 3.85 -1.23 -17.02
N ARG A 39 3.94 -0.11 -16.30
CA ARG A 39 3.00 0.98 -16.44
C ARG A 39 3.57 2.28 -15.89
N THR A 40 3.35 3.40 -16.60
CA THR A 40 3.70 4.74 -16.15
C THR A 40 2.45 5.61 -16.11
N PHE A 41 2.26 6.37 -15.03
CA PHE A 41 1.12 7.27 -14.82
C PHE A 41 1.46 8.37 -13.82
N PHE A 42 0.68 9.45 -13.82
CA PHE A 42 0.85 10.55 -12.87
C PHE A 42 0.16 10.28 -11.54
N ILE A 43 0.80 10.64 -10.45
CA ILE A 43 0.22 10.73 -9.10
C ILE A 43 -0.12 12.20 -8.85
N GLY A 44 -1.30 12.59 -9.29
CA GLY A 44 -1.79 13.95 -9.22
C GLY A 44 -2.93 14.23 -10.20
N PRO A 45 -3.39 15.49 -10.27
CA PRO A 45 -4.60 15.88 -11.01
C PRO A 45 -4.60 15.58 -12.51
N SER A 46 -3.45 15.44 -13.15
CA SER A 46 -3.37 15.07 -14.58
C SER A 46 -3.79 13.63 -14.85
N ASN A 47 -3.83 12.78 -13.82
CA ASN A 47 -4.36 11.44 -13.92
C ASN A 47 -5.86 11.44 -13.61
N PRO A 48 -6.75 11.07 -14.55
CA PRO A 48 -8.20 11.03 -14.30
C PRO A 48 -8.61 10.05 -13.20
N ASN A 49 -7.76 9.09 -12.87
CA ASN A 49 -7.97 8.11 -11.80
C ASN A 49 -7.39 8.54 -10.45
N PHE A 50 -6.70 9.69 -10.38
CA PHE A 50 -6.26 10.24 -9.10
C PHE A 50 -7.45 10.68 -8.26
N ARG A 51 -7.43 10.35 -6.96
CA ARG A 51 -8.41 10.84 -5.99
C ARG A 51 -7.70 11.42 -4.77
N PRO A 52 -7.96 12.69 -4.42
CA PRO A 52 -7.51 13.24 -3.14
C PRO A 52 -8.20 12.52 -1.99
N LEU A 53 -7.62 12.57 -0.77
CA LEU A 53 -8.13 11.84 0.40
C LEU A 53 -9.61 12.08 0.67
N ASN A 54 -10.10 13.31 0.49
CA ASN A 54 -11.50 13.66 0.71
C ASN A 54 -12.48 13.05 -0.32
N ARG A 55 -11.98 12.40 -1.37
CA ARG A 55 -12.75 11.67 -2.38
C ARG A 55 -12.57 10.16 -2.26
N ILE A 56 -11.90 9.69 -1.22
CA ILE A 56 -11.72 8.27 -0.89
C ILE A 56 -12.47 7.99 0.41
N SER A 57 -13.25 6.90 0.43
CA SER A 57 -14.02 6.50 1.62
C SER A 57 -13.15 6.49 2.89
N PRO A 58 -13.57 7.14 3.99
CA PRO A 58 -12.90 7.05 5.28
C PRO A 58 -12.77 5.61 5.78
N LEU A 59 -13.73 4.74 5.43
CA LEU A 59 -13.72 3.31 5.76
C LEU A 59 -12.55 2.61 5.07
N LEU A 60 -12.33 2.89 3.77
CA LEU A 60 -11.19 2.33 3.04
C LEU A 60 -9.87 2.83 3.60
N GLN A 61 -9.76 4.14 3.82
CA GLN A 61 -8.56 4.75 4.40
C GLN A 61 -8.21 4.08 5.74
N MET A 62 -9.18 3.97 6.64
CA MET A 62 -8.92 3.40 7.97
C MET A 62 -8.70 1.87 7.90
N ALA A 63 -9.43 1.14 7.06
CA ALA A 63 -9.23 -0.31 6.91
C ALA A 63 -7.81 -0.64 6.44
N ILE A 64 -7.29 0.07 5.43
CA ILE A 64 -5.91 -0.09 4.95
C ILE A 64 -4.91 0.29 6.04
N MET A 65 -5.11 1.41 6.71
CA MET A 65 -4.22 1.86 7.79
C MET A 65 -4.16 0.83 8.91
N GLN A 66 -5.30 0.32 9.37
CA GLN A 66 -5.35 -0.69 10.43
C GLN A 66 -4.78 -2.05 10.00
N SER A 67 -4.79 -2.33 8.71
CA SER A 67 -4.21 -3.55 8.14
C SER A 67 -2.69 -3.47 7.99
N GLU A 68 -2.19 -2.36 7.44
CA GLU A 68 -0.80 -2.20 7.04
C GLU A 68 0.07 -1.50 8.10
N ASP A 69 -0.47 -0.48 8.75
CA ASP A 69 0.30 0.40 9.63
C ASP A 69 -0.62 1.19 10.58
N GLY A 70 -1.18 0.52 11.58
CA GLY A 70 -2.15 1.12 12.50
C GLY A 70 -1.65 2.34 13.28
N GLY A 71 -0.34 2.53 13.35
CA GLY A 71 0.33 3.66 14.00
C GLY A 71 0.82 4.75 13.06
N PHE A 72 0.48 4.72 11.78
CA PHE A 72 1.05 5.56 10.73
C PHE A 72 1.15 7.06 11.09
N TYR A 73 0.12 7.64 11.67
CA TYR A 73 0.12 9.05 12.07
C TYR A 73 0.92 9.36 13.34
N TYR A 74 1.34 8.34 14.10
CA TYR A 74 1.95 8.51 15.43
C TYR A 74 3.44 8.18 15.48
N HIS A 75 3.97 7.41 14.53
CA HIS A 75 5.40 7.09 14.46
C HIS A 75 6.12 7.91 13.38
N GLN A 76 7.45 7.92 13.46
CA GLN A 76 8.33 8.62 12.51
C GLN A 76 8.95 7.65 11.49
N GLY A 77 8.08 7.00 10.71
CA GLY A 77 8.47 6.12 9.61
C GLY A 77 8.84 4.68 10.00
N PHE A 78 9.14 4.43 11.26
CA PHE A 78 9.50 3.10 11.78
C PHE A 78 8.64 2.74 12.99
N LEU A 79 8.31 1.47 13.13
CA LEU A 79 7.65 0.99 14.34
C LEU A 79 8.64 1.03 15.52
N PRO A 80 8.21 1.47 16.72
CA PRO A 80 9.03 1.43 17.92
C PRO A 80 9.54 0.00 18.17
N GLY A 81 10.86 -0.17 18.31
CA GLY A 81 11.47 -1.48 18.50
C GLY A 81 11.79 -2.28 17.22
N ALA A 82 11.11 -2.00 16.12
CA ALA A 82 11.29 -2.77 14.86
C ALA A 82 12.70 -2.66 14.28
N ILE A 83 13.39 -1.54 14.48
CA ILE A 83 14.79 -1.38 14.02
C ILE A 83 15.72 -2.30 14.83
N GLN A 84 15.52 -2.42 16.14
CA GLN A 84 16.35 -3.26 16.99
C GLN A 84 16.07 -4.75 16.74
N GLU A 85 14.81 -5.12 16.58
CA GLU A 85 14.41 -6.50 16.30
C GLU A 85 14.78 -6.91 14.87
N ALA A 86 14.60 -6.05 13.86
CA ALA A 86 14.98 -6.32 12.48
C ALA A 86 16.50 -6.46 12.33
N LEU A 87 17.29 -5.58 12.95
CA LEU A 87 18.74 -5.70 12.95
C LEU A 87 19.23 -6.96 13.67
N ALA A 88 18.62 -7.33 14.79
CA ALA A 88 18.97 -8.54 15.53
C ALA A 88 18.55 -9.82 14.80
N TYR A 89 17.37 -9.82 14.16
CA TYR A 89 16.82 -10.98 13.46
C TYR A 89 17.44 -11.17 12.07
N ASP A 90 17.67 -10.10 11.31
CA ASP A 90 18.27 -10.16 9.97
C ASP A 90 19.74 -10.57 10.01
N LEU A 91 20.46 -10.26 11.10
CA LEU A 91 21.82 -10.76 11.34
C LEU A 91 21.86 -12.25 11.66
N GLN A 92 20.79 -12.81 12.24
CA GLN A 92 20.73 -14.24 12.61
C GLN A 92 20.14 -15.14 11.51
N VAL A 93 19.22 -14.68 10.68
CA VAL A 93 18.39 -15.57 9.83
C VAL A 93 18.47 -15.24 8.33
N GLY A 94 19.02 -14.08 7.94
CA GLY A 94 19.14 -13.69 6.52
C GLY A 94 17.79 -13.57 5.76
N ARG A 95 16.66 -13.49 6.48
CA ARG A 95 15.31 -13.40 5.92
C ARG A 95 14.52 -12.29 6.61
N PHE A 96 14.04 -11.34 5.83
CA PHE A 96 13.17 -10.26 6.32
C PHE A 96 11.84 -10.83 6.81
N ALA A 97 11.50 -10.58 8.07
CA ALA A 97 10.21 -10.96 8.64
C ALA A 97 9.05 -10.25 7.91
N ARG A 98 8.01 -10.99 7.55
CA ARG A 98 6.76 -10.43 7.00
C ARG A 98 6.04 -9.64 8.12
N GLY A 99 5.65 -8.38 7.85
CA GLY A 99 4.80 -7.59 8.74
C GLY A 99 5.46 -6.40 9.45
N GLY A 100 6.74 -6.10 9.17
CA GLY A 100 7.45 -4.98 9.80
C GLY A 100 7.62 -3.72 8.93
N SER A 101 7.06 -3.67 7.72
CA SER A 101 7.19 -2.50 6.84
C SER A 101 6.05 -1.51 7.06
N THR A 102 6.39 -0.27 7.39
CA THR A 102 5.42 0.83 7.51
C THR A 102 4.97 1.33 6.13
N ILE A 103 3.89 2.10 6.10
CA ILE A 103 3.43 2.79 4.87
C ILE A 103 4.53 3.69 4.32
N THR A 104 5.25 4.44 5.16
CA THR A 104 6.38 5.28 4.71
C THR A 104 7.49 4.46 4.08
N MET A 105 7.85 3.31 4.65
CA MET A 105 8.84 2.40 4.06
C MET A 105 8.40 1.87 2.70
N GLN A 106 7.12 1.50 2.57
CA GLN A 106 6.55 1.05 1.30
C GLN A 106 6.57 2.16 0.24
N LEU A 107 6.22 3.40 0.62
CA LEU A 107 6.30 4.57 -0.26
C LEU A 107 7.72 4.83 -0.73
N VAL A 108 8.68 4.92 0.19
CA VAL A 108 10.09 5.18 -0.14
C VAL A 108 10.61 4.12 -1.10
N LYS A 109 10.33 2.86 -0.83
CA LYS A 109 10.71 1.76 -1.71
C LYS A 109 10.13 1.92 -3.13
N ASN A 110 8.89 2.34 -3.26
CA ASN A 110 8.20 2.41 -4.55
C ASN A 110 8.54 3.70 -5.32
N VAL A 111 8.71 4.83 -4.61
CA VAL A 111 8.84 6.16 -5.22
C VAL A 111 10.30 6.55 -5.49
N PHE A 112 11.22 6.16 -4.61
CA PHE A 112 12.60 6.67 -4.61
C PHE A 112 13.66 5.61 -4.95
N LEU A 113 13.38 4.31 -4.76
CA LEU A 113 14.42 3.29 -4.87
C LEU A 113 14.36 2.48 -6.17
N ASN A 114 15.54 2.28 -6.77
CA ASN A 114 15.74 1.31 -7.84
C ASN A 114 15.73 -0.12 -7.27
N ARG A 115 15.34 -1.11 -8.10
CA ARG A 115 14.91 -2.45 -7.64
C ARG A 115 16.01 -3.48 -7.37
N HIS A 116 17.30 -3.13 -7.49
CA HIS A 116 18.35 -4.08 -7.15
C HIS A 116 18.36 -4.40 -5.65
N LYS A 117 18.05 -5.64 -5.30
CA LYS A 117 17.99 -6.13 -3.91
C LYS A 117 19.39 -6.34 -3.37
N ASN A 118 19.88 -5.41 -2.55
CA ASN A 118 21.11 -5.57 -1.77
C ASN A 118 20.95 -4.90 -0.38
N ILE A 119 21.88 -5.18 0.52
CA ILE A 119 21.89 -4.62 1.89
C ILE A 119 22.04 -3.08 1.83
N ALA A 120 22.85 -2.56 0.91
CA ALA A 120 23.03 -1.12 0.74
C ALA A 120 21.70 -0.40 0.45
N ARG A 121 20.83 -1.01 -0.36
CA ARG A 121 19.48 -0.47 -0.64
C ARG A 121 18.60 -0.41 0.60
N LYS A 122 18.70 -1.35 1.51
CA LYS A 122 17.90 -1.34 2.75
C LYS A 122 18.35 -0.22 3.69
N LEU A 123 19.64 0.07 3.72
CA LEU A 123 20.19 1.23 4.44
C LEU A 123 19.77 2.55 3.79
N GLU A 124 19.77 2.62 2.46
CA GLU A 124 19.29 3.77 1.69
C GLU A 124 17.80 4.03 1.96
N GLU A 125 16.96 2.99 1.91
CA GLU A 125 15.53 3.06 2.28
C GLU A 125 15.36 3.65 3.69
N ALA A 126 16.08 3.11 4.67
CA ALA A 126 16.00 3.60 6.05
C ALA A 126 16.44 5.06 6.20
N LEU A 127 17.49 5.48 5.49
CA LEU A 127 17.96 6.86 5.51
C LEU A 127 16.94 7.81 4.88
N ILE A 128 16.35 7.45 3.74
CA ILE A 128 15.34 8.27 3.06
C ILE A 128 14.08 8.39 3.93
N VAL A 129 13.61 7.28 4.52
CA VAL A 129 12.49 7.29 5.48
C VAL A 129 12.77 8.25 6.62
N TRP A 130 13.96 8.14 7.24
CA TRP A 130 14.36 9.01 8.34
C TRP A 130 14.40 10.49 7.93
N LEU A 131 14.94 10.83 6.76
CA LEU A 131 15.00 12.20 6.26
C LEU A 131 13.60 12.77 6.03
N ILE A 132 12.71 12.03 5.35
CA ILE A 132 11.35 12.49 5.05
C ILE A 132 10.56 12.73 6.33
N GLU A 133 10.60 11.80 7.28
CA GLU A 133 9.82 11.86 8.50
C GLU A 133 10.39 12.86 9.52
N ASN A 134 11.69 12.82 9.81
CA ASN A 134 12.31 13.70 10.80
C ASN A 134 12.37 15.17 10.38
N GLN A 135 12.54 15.42 9.08
CA GLN A 135 12.57 16.80 8.56
C GLN A 135 11.21 17.27 8.08
N HIS A 136 10.17 16.44 8.24
CA HIS A 136 8.81 16.74 7.79
C HIS A 136 8.74 17.22 6.33
N LEU A 137 9.51 16.56 5.45
CA LEU A 137 9.62 16.95 4.04
C LEU A 137 8.30 16.78 3.27
N THR A 138 7.47 15.83 3.71
CA THR A 138 6.12 15.59 3.17
C THR A 138 5.19 15.30 4.36
N SER A 139 3.98 15.85 4.36
CA SER A 139 3.01 15.59 5.42
C SER A 139 2.51 14.15 5.40
N LYS A 140 2.08 13.63 6.56
CA LYS A 140 1.49 12.29 6.67
C LYS A 140 0.27 12.12 5.77
N GLU A 141 -0.57 13.14 5.70
CA GLU A 141 -1.76 13.16 4.85
C GLU A 141 -1.38 13.02 3.38
N ARG A 142 -0.38 13.79 2.93
CA ARG A 142 0.08 13.70 1.55
C ARG A 142 0.77 12.37 1.24
N MET A 143 1.59 11.86 2.14
CA MET A 143 2.16 10.52 1.99
C MET A 143 1.07 9.46 1.85
N TYR A 144 0.02 9.54 2.67
CA TYR A 144 -1.08 8.59 2.61
C TYR A 144 -1.92 8.73 1.34
N GLU A 145 -2.15 9.96 0.89
CA GLU A 145 -2.80 10.23 -0.40
C GLU A 145 -2.02 9.63 -1.56
N VAL A 146 -0.70 9.83 -1.60
CA VAL A 146 0.18 9.22 -2.60
C VAL A 146 0.08 7.70 -2.53
N TYR A 147 0.17 7.12 -1.34
CA TYR A 147 0.08 5.68 -1.13
C TYR A 147 -1.19 5.08 -1.72
N LEU A 148 -2.36 5.66 -1.40
CA LEU A 148 -3.66 5.19 -1.87
C LEU A 148 -3.85 5.32 -3.39
N ASN A 149 -3.08 6.18 -4.05
CA ASN A 149 -3.13 6.38 -5.48
C ASN A 149 -2.07 5.60 -6.27
N LEU A 150 -1.08 4.98 -5.60
CA LEU A 150 -0.04 4.21 -6.29
C LEU A 150 -0.05 2.71 -5.99
N VAL A 151 -0.65 2.28 -4.87
CA VAL A 151 -0.63 0.86 -4.50
C VAL A 151 -1.41 0.00 -5.49
N GLU A 152 -0.91 -1.22 -5.74
CA GLU A 152 -1.52 -2.19 -6.64
C GLU A 152 -2.59 -3.01 -5.92
N TRP A 153 -3.76 -3.23 -6.55
CA TRP A 153 -4.88 -4.03 -6.02
C TRP A 153 -5.26 -5.24 -6.87
N ALA A 154 -4.80 -5.29 -8.11
CA ALA A 154 -4.89 -6.43 -9.00
C ALA A 154 -3.77 -6.28 -10.05
N PRO A 155 -3.45 -7.28 -10.87
CA PRO A 155 -2.46 -7.10 -11.93
C PRO A 155 -2.74 -5.86 -12.77
N LEU A 156 -1.81 -4.89 -12.77
CA LEU A 156 -1.88 -3.60 -13.48
C LEU A 156 -3.03 -2.66 -13.04
N VAL A 157 -3.63 -2.88 -11.89
CA VAL A 157 -4.66 -2.01 -11.28
C VAL A 157 -4.04 -1.22 -10.14
N TYR A 158 -3.86 0.07 -10.33
CA TYR A 158 -3.17 0.96 -9.39
C TYR A 158 -4.08 2.07 -8.88
N GLY A 159 -4.02 2.30 -7.58
CA GLY A 159 -4.78 3.35 -6.92
C GLY A 159 -6.21 2.97 -6.59
N ALA A 160 -6.76 3.66 -5.56
CA ALA A 160 -8.08 3.37 -5.00
C ALA A 160 -9.21 3.54 -6.02
N CYS A 161 -9.10 4.51 -6.94
CA CYS A 161 -10.10 4.73 -7.97
C CYS A 161 -10.19 3.55 -8.94
N GLU A 162 -9.06 3.13 -9.51
CA GLU A 162 -9.04 1.98 -10.42
C GLU A 162 -9.49 0.70 -9.72
N ALA A 163 -9.06 0.49 -8.47
CA ALA A 163 -9.46 -0.67 -7.68
C ALA A 163 -10.98 -0.73 -7.46
N SER A 164 -11.60 0.40 -7.07
CA SER A 164 -13.04 0.49 -6.83
C SER A 164 -13.84 0.25 -8.11
N HIS A 165 -13.39 0.78 -9.24
CA HIS A 165 -14.01 0.50 -10.53
C HIS A 165 -13.79 -0.94 -10.99
N PHE A 166 -12.58 -1.48 -10.81
CA PHE A 166 -12.24 -2.85 -11.21
C PHE A 166 -13.06 -3.91 -10.50
N TYR A 167 -13.27 -3.76 -9.17
CA TYR A 167 -13.99 -4.74 -8.38
C TYR A 167 -15.50 -4.48 -8.28
N PHE A 168 -15.93 -3.21 -8.27
CA PHE A 168 -17.29 -2.84 -7.86
C PHE A 168 -18.01 -1.89 -8.83
N GLU A 169 -17.33 -1.34 -9.84
CA GLU A 169 -17.86 -0.32 -10.75
C GLU A 169 -18.38 0.92 -10.00
N LYS A 170 -17.66 1.33 -8.95
CA LYS A 170 -18.01 2.46 -8.06
C LYS A 170 -16.87 3.45 -7.92
N GLU A 171 -17.20 4.68 -7.52
CA GLU A 171 -16.23 5.62 -6.99
C GLU A 171 -15.71 5.13 -5.62
N PRO A 172 -14.43 5.42 -5.26
CA PRO A 172 -13.88 5.01 -3.97
C PRO A 172 -14.52 5.70 -2.77
N SER A 173 -15.29 6.80 -2.98
CA SER A 173 -16.13 7.42 -1.95
C SER A 173 -17.36 6.59 -1.56
N ASP A 174 -17.82 5.69 -2.44
CA ASP A 174 -19.12 5.01 -2.35
C ASP A 174 -19.00 3.54 -1.90
N LEU A 175 -17.83 3.16 -1.45
CA LEU A 175 -17.57 1.79 -0.97
C LEU A 175 -18.34 1.49 0.32
N THR A 176 -18.92 0.29 0.39
CA THR A 176 -19.48 -0.24 1.64
C THR A 176 -18.36 -0.65 2.61
N VAL A 177 -18.73 -0.97 3.83
CA VAL A 177 -17.78 -1.46 4.86
C VAL A 177 -17.08 -2.72 4.37
N GLU A 178 -17.85 -3.69 3.86
CA GLU A 178 -17.33 -4.97 3.36
C GLU A 178 -16.41 -4.79 2.16
N GLU A 179 -16.77 -3.92 1.22
CA GLU A 179 -15.95 -3.59 0.05
C GLU A 179 -14.63 -2.93 0.46
N ALA A 180 -14.66 -2.01 1.42
CA ALA A 180 -13.47 -1.35 1.97
C ALA A 180 -12.54 -2.35 2.68
N ILE A 181 -13.09 -3.24 3.50
CA ILE A 181 -12.33 -4.29 4.19
C ILE A 181 -11.73 -5.27 3.18
N PHE A 182 -12.48 -5.67 2.16
CA PHE A 182 -11.97 -6.53 1.10
C PHE A 182 -10.78 -5.88 0.38
N LEU A 183 -10.89 -4.63 -0.05
CA LEU A 183 -9.77 -3.94 -0.70
C LEU A 183 -8.53 -3.87 0.19
N ALA A 184 -8.69 -3.62 1.48
CA ALA A 184 -7.58 -3.65 2.42
C ALA A 184 -6.92 -5.04 2.51
N SER A 185 -7.69 -6.12 2.40
CA SER A 185 -7.19 -7.50 2.44
C SER A 185 -6.32 -7.88 1.23
N ILE A 186 -6.49 -7.18 0.10
CA ILE A 186 -5.81 -7.48 -1.16
C ILE A 186 -4.45 -6.80 -1.27
N VAL A 187 -4.24 -5.66 -0.60
CA VAL A 187 -3.00 -4.88 -0.67
C VAL A 187 -1.72 -5.71 -0.51
N PRO A 188 -1.63 -6.68 0.42
CA PRO A 188 -0.40 -7.47 0.59
C PRO A 188 -0.12 -8.47 -0.55
N LYS A 189 -1.14 -8.82 -1.36
CA LYS A 189 -1.04 -9.85 -2.41
C LYS A 189 -1.95 -9.57 -3.62
N PRO A 190 -1.82 -8.42 -4.27
CA PRO A 190 -2.76 -7.97 -5.31
C PRO A 190 -2.81 -8.90 -6.51
N LYS A 191 -1.69 -9.51 -6.89
CA LYS A 191 -1.61 -10.43 -8.03
C LYS A 191 -2.30 -11.79 -7.78
N HIS A 192 -2.59 -12.08 -6.52
CA HIS A 192 -3.25 -13.32 -6.10
C HIS A 192 -4.68 -13.09 -5.59
N PHE A 193 -5.33 -11.98 -5.96
CA PHE A 193 -6.66 -11.61 -5.48
C PHE A 193 -7.70 -12.73 -5.69
N ARG A 194 -7.61 -13.48 -6.79
CA ARG A 194 -8.51 -14.60 -7.10
C ARG A 194 -8.51 -15.68 -6.02
N SER A 195 -7.41 -15.85 -5.29
CA SER A 195 -7.34 -16.84 -4.20
C SER A 195 -8.28 -16.54 -3.02
N SER A 196 -8.85 -15.35 -2.95
CA SER A 196 -9.82 -14.95 -1.94
C SER A 196 -11.26 -15.39 -2.28
N PHE A 197 -11.49 -15.87 -3.49
CA PHE A 197 -12.82 -16.20 -4.02
C PHE A 197 -13.01 -17.71 -4.25
N ASN A 198 -14.27 -18.12 -4.18
CA ASN A 198 -14.78 -19.37 -4.70
C ASN A 198 -14.98 -19.29 -6.22
N GLU A 199 -15.29 -20.40 -6.87
CA GLU A 199 -15.51 -20.48 -8.32
C GLU A 199 -16.72 -19.68 -8.81
N ASP A 200 -17.68 -19.41 -7.94
CA ASP A 200 -18.88 -18.59 -8.20
C ASP A 200 -18.68 -17.09 -7.96
N ALA A 201 -17.44 -16.66 -7.69
CA ALA A 201 -17.05 -15.31 -7.34
C ALA A 201 -17.58 -14.79 -5.98
N THR A 202 -18.00 -15.67 -5.08
CA THR A 202 -18.22 -15.34 -3.67
C THR A 202 -16.90 -15.38 -2.89
N LEU A 203 -16.79 -14.59 -1.82
CA LEU A 203 -15.63 -14.67 -0.93
C LEU A 203 -15.60 -16.02 -0.20
N ARG A 204 -14.39 -16.53 0.04
CA ARG A 204 -14.20 -17.74 0.84
C ARG A 204 -14.47 -17.46 2.32
N ASP A 205 -15.02 -18.42 3.03
CA ASP A 205 -15.27 -18.36 4.48
C ASP A 205 -14.02 -18.03 5.30
N SER A 206 -12.84 -18.40 4.80
CA SER A 206 -11.54 -18.08 5.41
C SER A 206 -11.28 -16.58 5.55
N GLN A 207 -12.01 -15.71 4.84
CA GLN A 207 -11.92 -14.25 4.96
C GLN A 207 -12.62 -13.73 6.23
N GLY A 208 -13.53 -14.52 6.83
CA GLY A 208 -14.36 -14.09 7.97
C GLY A 208 -13.58 -13.58 9.18
N GLY A 209 -12.45 -14.22 9.50
CA GLY A 209 -11.58 -13.78 10.61
C GLY A 209 -10.97 -12.40 10.38
N TYR A 210 -10.49 -12.13 9.16
CA TYR A 210 -9.95 -10.84 8.79
C TYR A 210 -11.02 -9.74 8.78
N PHE A 211 -12.19 -10.02 8.21
CA PHE A 211 -13.31 -9.07 8.18
C PHE A 211 -13.73 -8.66 9.60
N ARG A 212 -13.86 -9.61 10.50
CA ARG A 212 -14.18 -9.33 11.91
C ARG A 212 -13.11 -8.46 12.56
N LEU A 213 -11.84 -8.82 12.42
CA LEU A 213 -10.72 -8.07 13.01
C LEU A 213 -10.71 -6.61 12.55
N ILE A 214 -10.88 -6.36 11.25
CA ILE A 214 -10.87 -4.99 10.75
C ILE A 214 -12.14 -4.24 11.15
N ALA A 215 -13.31 -4.88 11.13
CA ALA A 215 -14.56 -4.27 11.62
C ALA A 215 -14.46 -3.83 13.09
N GLU A 216 -13.88 -4.66 13.97
CA GLU A 216 -13.61 -4.32 15.38
C GLU A 216 -12.66 -3.11 15.48
N ARG A 217 -11.62 -3.04 14.66
CA ARG A 217 -10.70 -1.90 14.62
C ARG A 217 -11.37 -0.62 14.10
N LEU A 218 -12.24 -0.72 13.09
CA LEU A 218 -13.02 0.42 12.60
C LEU A 218 -13.99 0.94 13.66
N CYS A 219 -14.62 0.03 14.43
CA CYS A 219 -15.44 0.39 15.57
C CYS A 219 -14.61 1.11 16.66
N ALA A 220 -13.46 0.56 17.04
CA ALA A 220 -12.56 1.19 18.01
C ALA A 220 -12.05 2.59 17.58
N LYS A 221 -12.07 2.88 16.28
CA LYS A 221 -11.74 4.21 15.70
C LYS A 221 -12.97 5.11 15.52
N GLY A 222 -14.17 4.67 15.94
CA GLY A 222 -15.39 5.45 15.87
C GLY A 222 -16.02 5.56 14.49
N LEU A 223 -15.62 4.72 13.53
CA LEU A 223 -16.18 4.70 12.18
C LEU A 223 -17.37 3.75 12.03
N LEU A 224 -17.54 2.83 12.94
CA LEU A 224 -18.68 1.92 13.04
C LEU A 224 -19.20 1.89 14.47
N THR A 225 -20.49 1.66 14.64
CA THR A 225 -21.06 1.28 15.93
C THR A 225 -20.71 -0.19 16.24
N GLU A 226 -20.90 -0.62 17.50
CA GLU A 226 -20.73 -2.03 17.88
C GLU A 226 -21.69 -2.96 17.10
N GLU A 227 -22.91 -2.49 16.85
CA GLU A 227 -23.93 -3.23 16.08
C GLU A 227 -23.51 -3.38 14.61
N GLU A 228 -23.05 -2.29 13.98
CA GLU A 228 -22.55 -2.31 12.60
C GLU A 228 -21.33 -3.23 12.47
N ALA A 229 -20.36 -3.14 13.37
CA ALA A 229 -19.18 -3.99 13.36
C ALA A 229 -19.53 -5.48 13.54
N ALA A 230 -20.47 -5.79 14.42
CA ALA A 230 -20.96 -7.16 14.65
C ALA A 230 -21.75 -7.72 13.45
N ALA A 231 -22.34 -6.85 12.64
CA ALA A 231 -23.10 -7.22 11.44
C ALA A 231 -22.23 -7.50 10.22
N VAL A 232 -20.97 -7.03 10.18
CA VAL A 232 -20.06 -7.22 9.04
C VAL A 232 -19.87 -8.70 8.73
N ARG A 233 -20.00 -9.04 7.46
CA ARG A 233 -19.77 -10.39 6.91
C ARG A 233 -18.84 -10.33 5.71
N PRO A 234 -18.10 -11.40 5.37
CA PRO A 234 -17.26 -11.45 4.17
C PRO A 234 -18.13 -11.66 2.92
N GLU A 235 -19.03 -10.72 2.67
CA GLU A 235 -19.99 -10.77 1.58
C GLU A 235 -19.85 -9.50 0.73
N ILE A 236 -19.40 -9.67 -0.52
CA ILE A 236 -19.29 -8.60 -1.50
C ILE A 236 -19.82 -9.09 -2.85
N THR A 237 -20.28 -8.16 -3.66
CA THR A 237 -20.67 -8.45 -5.04
C THR A 237 -19.63 -7.87 -5.98
N VAL A 238 -18.73 -8.73 -6.46
CA VAL A 238 -17.73 -8.37 -7.46
C VAL A 238 -18.40 -8.21 -8.82
N LYS A 239 -18.00 -7.18 -9.56
CA LYS A 239 -18.55 -6.81 -10.86
C LYS A 239 -17.47 -6.73 -11.95
N GLY A 240 -17.91 -6.45 -13.17
CA GLY A 240 -17.06 -6.11 -14.30
C GLY A 240 -15.91 -7.08 -14.53
N LYS A 241 -14.76 -6.51 -14.84
CA LYS A 241 -13.56 -7.27 -15.22
C LYS A 241 -13.04 -8.19 -14.11
N ALA A 242 -13.15 -7.76 -12.85
CA ALA A 242 -12.73 -8.61 -11.74
C ALA A 242 -13.55 -9.90 -11.67
N ARG A 243 -14.89 -9.79 -11.82
CA ARG A 243 -15.77 -10.96 -11.85
C ARG A 243 -15.46 -11.89 -13.01
N GLU A 244 -15.23 -11.35 -14.21
CA GLU A 244 -14.84 -12.14 -15.38
C GLU A 244 -13.53 -12.91 -15.13
N MET A 245 -12.52 -12.25 -14.56
CA MET A 245 -11.23 -12.86 -14.23
C MET A 245 -11.34 -13.97 -13.17
N ILE A 246 -12.32 -13.91 -12.28
CA ILE A 246 -12.56 -14.95 -11.27
C ILE A 246 -13.28 -16.14 -11.91
N LEU A 247 -14.36 -15.87 -12.65
CA LEU A 247 -15.22 -16.92 -13.24
C LEU A 247 -14.55 -17.65 -14.42
N TYR A 248 -13.70 -16.94 -15.18
CA TYR A 248 -13.10 -17.45 -16.41
C TYR A 248 -11.57 -17.25 -16.40
N PRO A 249 -10.83 -17.96 -15.52
CA PRO A 249 -9.39 -17.75 -15.33
C PRO A 249 -8.55 -17.99 -16.58
N ASP A 250 -9.01 -18.82 -17.50
CA ASP A 250 -8.27 -19.22 -18.72
C ASP A 250 -8.59 -18.33 -19.94
N SER A 251 -9.56 -17.44 -19.86
CA SER A 251 -9.98 -16.59 -20.98
C SER A 251 -9.14 -15.32 -21.15
N ILE A 252 -8.21 -15.05 -20.22
CA ILE A 252 -7.37 -13.86 -20.21
C ILE A 252 -5.90 -14.31 -20.29
N ARG A 253 -5.46 -14.58 -21.51
CA ARG A 253 -4.04 -14.71 -21.87
C ARG A 253 -3.57 -13.49 -22.65
#